data_967300519145508a08a60f7b365418e9
#
_entry.id   967300519145508a08a60f7b365418e9
#
_cell.length_a   1.000
_cell.length_b   1.000
_cell.length_c   1.000
_cell.angle_alpha   90.00
_cell.angle_beta   90.00
_cell.angle_gamma   90.00
#
_symmetry.space_group_name_H-M   'P 1'
#
loop_
_entity.id
_entity.type
_entity.pdbx_description
1 polymer ?
#
loop_
_entity_poly.entity_id
_entity_poly.type
_entity_poly.pdbx_seq_one_letter_code
_entity_poly.pdbx_strand_id
1 'polypeptide(L)'
;DIFAGWGFILRRPEISRIVLAKGMWATGGGAQIFLLIIIGMEADFGDISTGAAGIGVLYMARGFGSGFGPIVTRPLMTVTRYMPYIIGLSLGGAGLLYVGVSQAEWGVWTLVLVFFSHGCSGISWVFSTTLLQRRTDNDWMGRVAGTDNLIIVLTMGVSTIAAGYILEE
;
A
#
# COMPACT_ATOMS: atom_id res chain seq x y z
N ASP A 1 -5.06 -4.52 -25.70
CA ASP A 1 -3.74 -4.00 -26.03
C ASP A 1 -3.27 -3.05 -24.92
N ILE A 2 -2.16 -3.40 -24.24
CA ILE A 2 -1.58 -2.67 -23.12
C ILE A 2 -1.14 -1.27 -23.55
N PHE A 3 -0.57 -1.14 -24.74
CA PHE A 3 -0.13 0.16 -25.27
C PHE A 3 -1.28 1.14 -25.47
N ALA A 4 -2.47 0.65 -25.83
CA ALA A 4 -3.66 1.48 -25.92
C ALA A 4 -4.12 1.96 -24.53
N GLY A 5 -4.06 1.09 -23.50
CA GLY A 5 -4.32 1.47 -22.11
C GLY A 5 -3.34 2.54 -21.61
N TRP A 6 -2.06 2.37 -21.89
CA TRP A 6 -1.02 3.34 -21.57
C TRP A 6 -1.28 4.71 -22.23
N GLY A 7 -1.55 4.72 -23.54
CA GLY A 7 -1.88 5.94 -24.27
C GLY A 7 -3.14 6.64 -23.75
N PHE A 8 -4.14 5.88 -23.31
CA PHE A 8 -5.36 6.42 -22.70
C PHE A 8 -5.06 7.09 -21.34
N ILE A 9 -4.27 6.44 -20.49
CA ILE A 9 -3.87 6.98 -19.19
C ILE A 9 -3.09 8.29 -19.35
N LEU A 10 -2.09 8.33 -20.23
CA LEU A 10 -1.23 9.50 -20.42
C LEU A 10 -2.00 10.72 -20.96
N ARG A 11 -3.05 10.51 -21.73
CA ARG A 11 -3.89 11.60 -22.28
C ARG A 11 -4.90 12.17 -21.28
N ARG A 12 -5.09 11.52 -20.11
CA ARG A 12 -6.06 11.92 -19.08
C ARG A 12 -5.35 12.19 -17.75
N PRO A 13 -4.99 13.45 -17.46
CA PRO A 13 -4.20 13.79 -16.25
C PRO A 13 -4.81 13.31 -14.93
N GLU A 14 -6.13 13.29 -14.85
CA GLU A 14 -6.85 12.81 -13.67
C GLU A 14 -6.66 11.30 -13.43
N ILE A 15 -6.58 10.49 -14.50
CA ILE A 15 -6.32 9.05 -14.43
C ILE A 15 -4.83 8.81 -14.17
N SER A 16 -3.95 9.53 -14.87
CA SER A 16 -2.51 9.45 -14.65
C SER A 16 -2.11 9.71 -13.20
N ARG A 17 -2.72 10.71 -12.55
CA ARG A 17 -2.44 11.02 -11.13
C ARG A 17 -2.83 9.89 -10.20
N ILE A 18 -3.94 9.19 -10.47
CA ILE A 18 -4.38 8.04 -9.67
C ILE A 18 -3.39 6.88 -9.84
N VAL A 19 -3.03 6.56 -11.08
CA VAL A 19 -2.07 5.49 -11.39
C VAL A 19 -0.70 5.79 -10.79
N LEU A 20 -0.22 7.04 -10.88
CA LEU A 20 1.02 7.47 -10.23
C LEU A 20 0.96 7.32 -8.71
N ALA A 21 -0.14 7.73 -8.07
CA ALA A 21 -0.29 7.57 -6.62
C ALA A 21 -0.23 6.08 -6.20
N LYS A 22 -0.82 5.17 -7.00
CA LYS A 22 -0.72 3.72 -6.78
C LYS A 22 0.69 3.18 -7.04
N GLY A 23 1.39 3.70 -8.05
CA GLY A 23 2.81 3.40 -8.28
C GLY A 23 3.68 3.82 -7.10
N MET A 24 3.49 5.03 -6.55
CA MET A 24 4.17 5.49 -5.33
C MET A 24 3.84 4.62 -4.11
N TRP A 25 2.59 4.20 -3.97
CA TRP A 25 2.22 3.22 -2.94
C TRP A 25 2.98 1.90 -3.12
N ALA A 26 3.11 1.43 -4.36
CA ALA A 26 3.77 0.17 -4.69
C ALA A 26 5.29 0.20 -4.40
N THR A 27 5.96 1.37 -4.51
CA THR A 27 7.38 1.50 -4.13
C THR A 27 7.60 1.22 -2.64
N GLY A 28 6.72 1.73 -1.77
CA GLY A 28 6.75 1.37 -0.35
C GLY A 28 6.34 -0.08 -0.10
N GLY A 29 5.32 -0.57 -0.83
CA GLY A 29 4.75 -1.89 -0.65
C GLY A 29 5.73 -3.05 -0.85
N GLY A 30 6.62 -2.96 -1.84
CA GLY A 30 7.65 -3.97 -2.10
C GLY A 30 8.68 -4.07 -0.97
N ALA A 31 9.25 -2.94 -0.55
CA ALA A 31 10.19 -2.87 0.56
C ALA A 31 9.57 -3.36 1.89
N GLN A 32 8.32 -2.96 2.16
CA GLN A 32 7.60 -3.36 3.37
C GLN A 32 7.44 -4.88 3.51
N ILE A 33 7.19 -5.60 2.42
CA ILE A 33 7.05 -7.07 2.45
C ILE A 33 8.33 -7.69 3.01
N PHE A 34 9.48 -7.23 2.53
CA PHE A 34 10.78 -7.73 2.97
C PHE A 34 11.10 -7.34 4.42
N LEU A 35 10.89 -6.06 4.77
CA LEU A 35 11.12 -5.55 6.12
C LEU A 35 10.27 -6.24 7.19
N LEU A 36 9.00 -6.55 6.90
CA LEU A 36 8.13 -7.27 7.84
C LEU A 36 8.62 -8.69 8.13
N ILE A 37 9.30 -9.34 7.18
CA ILE A 37 9.91 -10.65 7.41
C ILE A 37 11.07 -10.51 8.41
N ILE A 38 11.97 -9.56 8.17
CA ILE A 38 13.13 -9.32 9.07
C ILE A 38 12.66 -8.93 10.46
N ILE A 39 11.78 -7.95 10.56
CA ILE A 39 11.24 -7.50 11.85
C ILE A 39 10.55 -8.66 12.58
N GLY A 40 9.77 -9.48 11.87
CA GLY A 40 9.06 -10.61 12.48
C GLY A 40 9.99 -11.72 12.98
N MET A 41 11.17 -11.86 12.38
CA MET A 41 12.18 -12.82 12.86
C MET A 41 12.87 -12.37 14.14
N GLU A 42 13.03 -11.06 14.36
CA GLU A 42 13.84 -10.48 15.43
C GLU A 42 13.01 -9.83 16.54
N ALA A 43 11.75 -9.44 16.24
CA ALA A 43 10.91 -8.71 17.20
C ALA A 43 10.49 -9.57 18.38
N ASP A 44 10.51 -8.96 19.57
CA ASP A 44 9.99 -9.56 20.80
C ASP A 44 8.51 -9.19 21.00
N PHE A 45 7.65 -10.17 20.88
CA PHE A 45 6.20 -10.04 21.11
C PHE A 45 5.74 -10.69 22.43
N GLY A 46 6.63 -10.78 23.41
CA GLY A 46 6.37 -11.41 24.72
C GLY A 46 6.31 -12.95 24.62
N ASP A 47 5.17 -13.53 25.03
CA ASP A 47 5.01 -15.00 25.01
C ASP A 47 4.91 -15.62 23.61
N ILE A 48 4.87 -14.78 22.55
CA ILE A 48 4.85 -15.24 21.18
C ILE A 48 6.29 -15.45 20.73
N SER A 49 6.61 -16.68 20.30
CA SER A 49 7.95 -17.01 19.81
C SER A 49 8.35 -16.15 18.61
N THR A 50 9.61 -15.77 18.56
CA THR A 50 10.24 -15.10 17.41
C THR A 50 10.24 -16.00 16.16
N GLY A 51 10.73 -15.52 15.05
CA GLY A 51 10.85 -16.27 13.81
C GLY A 51 9.52 -16.39 13.05
N ALA A 52 9.16 -17.58 12.60
CA ALA A 52 7.96 -17.78 11.76
C ALA A 52 6.65 -17.31 12.42
N ALA A 53 6.52 -17.48 13.74
CA ALA A 53 5.35 -17.01 14.48
C ALA A 53 5.30 -15.48 14.55
N GLY A 54 6.44 -14.81 14.76
CA GLY A 54 6.55 -13.35 14.75
C GLY A 54 6.19 -12.75 13.38
N ILE A 55 6.66 -13.37 12.29
CA ILE A 55 6.24 -12.99 10.93
C ILE A 55 4.72 -13.11 10.79
N GLY A 56 4.14 -14.23 11.23
CA GLY A 56 2.70 -14.47 11.17
C GLY A 56 1.89 -13.38 11.89
N VAL A 57 2.32 -12.97 13.08
CA VAL A 57 1.66 -11.94 13.89
C VAL A 57 1.72 -10.56 13.18
N LEU A 58 2.87 -10.20 12.60
CA LEU A 58 2.99 -8.96 11.83
C LEU A 58 2.10 -8.96 10.58
N TYR A 59 2.06 -10.08 9.86
CA TYR A 59 1.17 -10.21 8.69
C TYR A 59 -0.31 -10.22 9.08
N MET A 60 -0.64 -10.75 10.25
CA MET A 60 -1.99 -10.64 10.82
C MET A 60 -2.35 -9.17 11.12
N ALA A 61 -1.48 -8.43 11.81
CA ALA A 61 -1.68 -7.01 12.06
C ALA A 61 -1.84 -6.20 10.76
N ARG A 62 -0.99 -6.48 9.77
CA ARG A 62 -1.08 -5.93 8.41
C ARG A 62 -2.44 -6.21 7.77
N GLY A 63 -2.88 -7.48 7.78
CA GLY A 63 -4.13 -7.90 7.14
C GLY A 63 -5.35 -7.23 7.78
N PHE A 64 -5.44 -7.27 9.10
CA PHE A 64 -6.52 -6.59 9.84
C PHE A 64 -6.51 -5.08 9.62
N GLY A 65 -5.35 -4.44 9.65
CA GLY A 65 -5.22 -3.01 9.36
C GLY A 65 -5.74 -2.66 7.98
N SER A 66 -5.31 -3.41 6.95
CA SER A 66 -5.72 -3.17 5.55
C SER A 66 -7.23 -3.29 5.32
N GLY A 67 -7.93 -4.14 6.08
CA GLY A 67 -9.39 -4.25 6.05
C GLY A 67 -10.07 -3.18 6.90
N PHE A 68 -9.56 -2.90 8.09
CA PHE A 68 -10.15 -1.98 9.05
C PHE A 68 -10.23 -0.55 8.51
N GLY A 69 -9.15 -0.04 7.94
CA GLY A 69 -9.08 1.35 7.44
C GLY A 69 -10.20 1.69 6.45
N PRO A 70 -10.38 0.94 5.34
CA PRO A 70 -11.47 1.15 4.38
C PRO A 70 -12.87 1.02 4.99
N ILE A 71 -13.08 0.10 5.95
CA ILE A 71 -14.38 -0.09 6.61
C ILE A 71 -14.77 1.17 7.38
N VAL A 72 -13.86 1.70 8.20
CA VAL A 72 -14.12 2.90 9.00
C VAL A 72 -14.32 4.14 8.12
N THR A 73 -13.58 4.25 7.02
CA THR A 73 -13.65 5.41 6.13
C THR A 73 -14.69 5.28 5.02
N ARG A 74 -15.43 4.16 4.95
CA ARG A 74 -16.47 3.91 3.95
C ARG A 74 -17.45 5.07 3.73
N PRO A 75 -17.96 5.77 4.78
CA PRO A 75 -18.87 6.91 4.57
C PRO A 75 -18.27 8.03 3.73
N LEU A 76 -16.95 8.23 3.77
CA LEU A 76 -16.25 9.26 3.02
C LEU A 76 -16.18 8.98 1.51
N MET A 77 -16.40 7.71 1.10
CA MET A 77 -16.41 7.30 -0.31
C MET A 77 -17.60 7.86 -1.11
N THR A 78 -18.63 8.35 -0.44
CA THR A 78 -19.79 8.97 -1.09
C THR A 78 -19.43 10.29 -1.77
N VAL A 79 -18.42 11.00 -1.27
CA VAL A 79 -18.02 12.32 -1.76
C VAL A 79 -16.76 12.22 -2.62
N THR A 80 -16.94 11.98 -3.90
CA THR A 80 -15.85 11.78 -4.88
C THR A 80 -14.83 12.93 -4.89
N ARG A 81 -15.26 14.17 -4.60
CA ARG A 81 -14.39 15.36 -4.57
C ARG A 81 -13.26 15.25 -3.56
N TYR A 82 -13.49 14.60 -2.42
CA TYR A 82 -12.50 14.47 -1.35
C TYR A 82 -11.59 13.24 -1.49
N MET A 83 -11.92 12.30 -2.36
CA MET A 83 -11.14 11.08 -2.54
C MET A 83 -9.64 11.32 -2.84
N PRO A 84 -9.23 12.26 -3.72
CA PRO A 84 -7.81 12.51 -3.96
C PRO A 84 -7.05 12.97 -2.71
N TYR A 85 -7.68 13.80 -1.88
CA TYR A 85 -7.09 14.28 -0.62
C TYR A 85 -6.97 13.15 0.41
N ILE A 86 -7.99 12.29 0.50
CA ILE A 86 -7.97 11.12 1.39
C ILE A 86 -6.86 10.16 0.96
N ILE A 87 -6.68 9.91 -0.34
CA ILE A 87 -5.59 9.09 -0.88
C ILE A 87 -4.23 9.68 -0.48
N GLY A 88 -4.02 10.98 -0.67
CA GLY A 88 -2.77 11.65 -0.31
C GLY A 88 -2.48 11.61 1.19
N LEU A 89 -3.47 11.93 2.02
CA LEU A 89 -3.36 11.90 3.48
C LEU A 89 -3.08 10.48 4.00
N SER A 90 -3.75 9.47 3.45
CA SER A 90 -3.52 8.09 3.86
C SER A 90 -2.15 7.57 3.41
N LEU A 91 -1.65 7.94 2.23
CA LEU A 91 -0.27 7.64 1.83
C LEU A 91 0.76 8.29 2.75
N GLY A 92 0.60 9.58 3.06
CA GLY A 92 1.45 10.30 4.00
C GLY A 92 1.40 9.69 5.41
N GLY A 93 0.20 9.37 5.89
CA GLY A 93 -0.01 8.71 7.18
C GLY A 93 0.67 7.33 7.26
N ALA A 94 0.54 6.51 6.21
CA ALA A 94 1.23 5.23 6.13
C ALA A 94 2.75 5.40 6.22
N GLY A 95 3.32 6.33 5.47
CA GLY A 95 4.75 6.62 5.50
C GLY A 95 5.24 7.09 6.87
N LEU A 96 4.54 8.04 7.50
CA LEU A 96 4.88 8.53 8.85
C LEU A 96 4.85 7.42 9.90
N LEU A 97 3.87 6.52 9.83
CA LEU A 97 3.77 5.38 10.75
C LEU A 97 4.93 4.40 10.54
N TYR A 98 5.42 4.22 9.31
CA TYR A 98 6.63 3.42 9.05
C TYR A 98 7.92 4.09 9.52
N VAL A 99 8.00 5.42 9.50
CA VAL A 99 9.07 6.15 10.20
C VAL A 99 9.00 5.86 11.71
N GLY A 100 7.79 5.79 12.27
CA GLY A 100 7.60 5.35 13.66
C GLY A 100 8.11 3.92 13.91
N VAL A 101 7.84 2.97 13.00
CA VAL A 101 8.36 1.58 13.09
C VAL A 101 9.89 1.56 13.10
N SER A 102 10.55 2.41 12.30
CA SER A 102 12.02 2.47 12.25
C SER A 102 12.68 3.03 13.52
N GLN A 103 11.92 3.76 14.34
CA GLN A 103 12.40 4.36 15.59
C GLN A 103 11.98 3.59 16.85
N ALA A 104 11.01 2.69 16.73
CA ALA A 104 10.48 1.91 17.83
C ALA A 104 11.36 0.68 18.11
N GLU A 105 11.44 0.26 19.36
CA GLU A 105 11.88 -1.10 19.69
C GLU A 105 10.90 -2.11 19.08
N TRP A 106 11.44 -3.13 18.39
CA TRP A 106 10.63 -4.09 17.68
C TRP A 106 9.91 -5.05 18.64
N GLY A 107 8.66 -4.75 18.91
CA GLY A 107 7.80 -5.47 19.85
C GLY A 107 6.33 -5.12 19.61
N VAL A 108 5.54 -5.13 20.68
CA VAL A 108 4.09 -4.89 20.62
C VAL A 108 3.72 -3.55 19.96
N TRP A 109 4.49 -2.49 20.18
CA TRP A 109 4.26 -1.20 19.54
C TRP A 109 4.43 -1.25 18.03
N THR A 110 5.32 -2.11 17.52
CA THR A 110 5.47 -2.36 16.08
C THR A 110 4.19 -2.92 15.48
N LEU A 111 3.49 -3.83 16.18
CA LEU A 111 2.19 -4.36 15.72
C LEU A 111 1.15 -3.26 15.58
N VAL A 112 1.08 -2.34 16.55
CA VAL A 112 0.15 -1.21 16.52
C VAL A 112 0.46 -0.28 15.34
N LEU A 113 1.72 0.08 15.17
CA LEU A 113 2.15 0.96 14.07
C LEU A 113 1.92 0.32 12.71
N VAL A 114 2.23 -0.97 12.55
CA VAL A 114 1.98 -1.73 11.32
C VAL A 114 0.49 -1.84 11.03
N PHE A 115 -0.34 -2.10 12.04
CA PHE A 115 -1.80 -2.14 11.89
C PHE A 115 -2.35 -0.82 11.32
N PHE A 116 -2.00 0.31 11.94
CA PHE A 116 -2.50 1.62 11.49
C PHE A 116 -1.89 2.07 10.15
N SER A 117 -0.61 1.77 9.90
CA SER A 117 0.02 2.06 8.61
C SER A 117 -0.67 1.31 7.48
N HIS A 118 -0.97 0.03 7.68
CA HIS A 118 -1.70 -0.75 6.69
C HIS A 118 -3.19 -0.39 6.63
N GLY A 119 -3.77 0.14 7.69
CA GLY A 119 -5.08 0.79 7.66
C GLY A 119 -5.10 1.97 6.68
N CYS A 120 -4.13 2.85 6.79
CA CYS A 120 -3.93 3.97 5.85
C CYS A 120 -3.66 3.47 4.43
N SER A 121 -2.81 2.47 4.27
CA SER A 121 -2.50 1.84 2.99
C SER A 121 -3.74 1.23 2.32
N GLY A 122 -4.57 0.53 3.09
CA GLY A 122 -5.85 -0.02 2.64
C GLY A 122 -6.83 1.06 2.19
N ILE A 123 -6.94 2.16 2.92
CA ILE A 123 -7.72 3.33 2.51
C ILE A 123 -7.25 3.82 1.15
N SER A 124 -5.96 4.08 0.99
CA SER A 124 -5.38 4.54 -0.28
C SER A 124 -5.70 3.60 -1.42
N TRP A 125 -5.55 2.28 -1.21
CA TRP A 125 -5.84 1.26 -2.21
C TRP A 125 -7.31 1.27 -2.65
N VAL A 126 -8.24 1.21 -1.71
CA VAL A 126 -9.68 1.12 -2.00
C VAL A 126 -10.18 2.41 -2.65
N PHE A 127 -9.79 3.58 -2.10
CA PHE A 127 -10.22 4.87 -2.64
C PHE A 127 -9.64 5.14 -4.03
N SER A 128 -8.36 4.84 -4.28
CA SER A 128 -7.75 5.02 -5.60
C SER A 128 -8.36 4.09 -6.64
N THR A 129 -8.61 2.83 -6.29
CA THR A 129 -9.26 1.86 -7.17
C THR A 129 -10.69 2.28 -7.50
N THR A 130 -11.47 2.69 -6.50
CA THR A 130 -12.83 3.20 -6.70
C THR A 130 -12.85 4.46 -7.57
N LEU A 131 -11.91 5.38 -7.33
CA LEU A 131 -11.83 6.62 -8.11
C LEU A 131 -11.42 6.33 -9.56
N LEU A 132 -10.50 5.39 -9.78
CA LEU A 132 -10.10 4.94 -11.11
C LEU A 132 -11.31 4.37 -11.87
N GLN A 133 -12.10 3.50 -11.22
CA GLN A 133 -13.31 2.92 -11.78
C GLN A 133 -14.37 3.97 -12.14
N ARG A 134 -14.56 4.98 -11.28
CA ARG A 134 -15.52 6.06 -11.52
C ARG A 134 -15.14 7.01 -12.66
N ARG A 135 -13.85 7.10 -13.00
CA ARG A 135 -13.31 8.01 -14.02
C ARG A 135 -12.95 7.33 -15.33
N THR A 136 -13.06 6.01 -15.40
CA THR A 136 -12.74 5.23 -16.59
C THR A 136 -14.01 4.70 -17.22
N ASP A 137 -14.20 4.94 -18.51
CA ASP A 137 -15.30 4.40 -19.28
C ASP A 137 -15.23 2.86 -19.34
N ASN A 138 -16.38 2.17 -19.35
CA ASN A 138 -16.45 0.72 -19.33
C ASN A 138 -15.65 0.05 -20.46
N ASP A 139 -15.64 0.65 -21.65
CA ASP A 139 -14.91 0.13 -22.83
C ASP A 139 -13.39 0.14 -22.64
N TRP A 140 -12.89 0.99 -21.75
CA TRP A 140 -11.46 1.16 -21.45
C TRP A 140 -11.05 0.52 -20.12
N MET A 141 -12.01 0.15 -19.26
CA MET A 141 -11.75 -0.31 -17.90
C MET A 141 -10.73 -1.46 -17.85
N GLY A 142 -10.91 -2.50 -18.68
CA GLY A 142 -9.99 -3.64 -18.67
C GLY A 142 -8.56 -3.28 -19.07
N ARG A 143 -8.38 -2.37 -20.05
CA ARG A 143 -7.06 -1.93 -20.51
C ARG A 143 -6.37 -1.04 -19.48
N VAL A 144 -7.11 -0.12 -18.87
CA VAL A 144 -6.60 0.78 -17.84
C VAL A 144 -6.25 0.00 -16.58
N ALA A 145 -7.13 -0.89 -16.11
CA ALA A 145 -6.88 -1.71 -14.93
C ALA A 145 -5.70 -2.68 -15.14
N GLY A 146 -5.56 -3.27 -16.34
CA GLY A 146 -4.42 -4.12 -16.68
C GLY A 146 -3.10 -3.35 -16.67
N THR A 147 -3.09 -2.13 -17.23
CA THR A 147 -1.90 -1.25 -17.23
C THR A 147 -1.55 -0.78 -15.81
N ASP A 148 -2.55 -0.37 -15.02
CA ASP A 148 -2.38 0.03 -13.62
C ASP A 148 -1.77 -1.11 -12.79
N ASN A 149 -2.32 -2.32 -12.93
CA ASN A 149 -1.81 -3.49 -12.21
C ASN A 149 -0.38 -3.88 -12.63
N LEU A 150 -0.06 -3.76 -13.93
CA LEU A 150 1.30 -3.99 -14.42
C LEU A 150 2.30 -3.03 -13.79
N ILE A 151 1.98 -1.73 -13.72
CA ILE A 151 2.83 -0.72 -13.08
C ILE A 151 3.05 -1.07 -11.61
N ILE A 152 1.99 -1.43 -10.88
CA ILE A 152 2.07 -1.81 -9.47
C ILE A 152 3.01 -3.01 -9.28
N VAL A 153 2.80 -4.09 -10.03
CA VAL A 153 3.59 -5.32 -9.88
C VAL A 153 5.06 -5.10 -10.22
N LEU A 154 5.36 -4.39 -11.31
CA LEU A 154 6.73 -4.06 -11.70
C LEU A 154 7.41 -3.17 -10.65
N THR A 155 6.70 -2.14 -10.17
CA THR A 155 7.23 -1.22 -9.16
C THR A 155 7.50 -1.94 -7.83
N MET A 156 6.58 -2.82 -7.40
CA MET A 156 6.78 -3.64 -6.19
C MET A 156 7.98 -4.57 -6.36
N GLY A 157 8.13 -5.25 -7.49
CA GLY A 157 9.26 -6.14 -7.76
C GLY A 157 10.60 -5.41 -7.70
N VAL A 158 10.72 -4.26 -8.38
CA VAL A 158 11.92 -3.42 -8.33
C VAL A 158 12.21 -2.95 -6.92
N SER A 159 11.18 -2.50 -6.18
CA SER A 159 11.33 -2.05 -4.79
C SER A 159 11.79 -3.17 -3.85
N THR A 160 11.26 -4.38 -4.03
CA THR A 160 11.68 -5.55 -3.22
C THR A 160 13.15 -5.89 -3.49
N ILE A 161 13.59 -5.90 -4.76
CA ILE A 161 14.98 -6.14 -5.12
C ILE A 161 15.89 -5.05 -4.52
N ALA A 162 15.52 -3.78 -4.67
CA ALA A 162 16.28 -2.66 -4.13
C ALA A 162 16.41 -2.75 -2.59
N ALA A 163 15.33 -3.11 -1.89
CA ALA A 163 15.37 -3.31 -0.45
C ALA A 163 16.31 -4.45 -0.04
N GLY A 164 16.34 -5.55 -0.79
CA GLY A 164 17.27 -6.65 -0.57
C GLY A 164 18.73 -6.18 -0.66
N TYR A 165 19.08 -5.47 -1.73
CA TYR A 165 20.45 -4.95 -1.90
C TYR A 165 20.89 -4.00 -0.79
N ILE A 166 20.00 -3.10 -0.34
CA ILE A 166 20.32 -2.11 0.72
C ILE A 166 20.58 -2.82 2.07
N LEU A 167 19.97 -3.96 2.31
CA LEU A 167 20.07 -4.67 3.57
C LEU A 167 21.22 -5.71 3.60
N GLU A 168 21.84 -6.01 2.46
CA GLU A 168 23.04 -6.85 2.37
C GLU A 168 24.35 -6.08 2.62
N GLU A 169 24.33 -4.73 2.53
CA GLU A 169 25.47 -3.84 2.86
C GLU A 169 25.49 -3.42 4.34
#